data_82dc30fc04db187d3de46045082bf104
#
_entry.id   82dc30fc04db187d3de46045082bf104
#
_cell.length_a   1.000
_cell.length_b   1.000
_cell.length_c   1.000
_cell.angle_alpha   90.00
_cell.angle_beta   90.00
_cell.angle_gamma   90.00
#
_symmetry.space_group_name_H-M   'P 1'
#
loop_
_entity.id
_entity.type
_entity.pdbx_description
1 polymer ?
#
loop_
_entity_poly.entity_id
_entity_poly.type
_entity_poly.pdbx_seq_one_letter_code
_entity_poly.pdbx_strand_id
1 'polypeptide(L)'
;MSLKESNEITVKIKCELNEFYKIVKEKGFKIIDKFSMDDTYFIPEEVDLDKINTRDILSKAVLVRDIIGKMSNRRTKLITFKIKNFDESGNILNQEAVNCDILEIEDAKKLLKAIGYKEIMNIKEDDVVYEKDGFQLAIKDIKNGDNLIEIETEENKELDTIEKLIKKINEIEIPIYTDNYFVKKAEVELDKRLNKRTNKEREKSCGCIITKENKVLLIKQTKGHWGFPKGHVEKDETEIETAIREVKEET
;
A
#
# COMPACT_ATOMS: atom_id res chain seq x y z
N MET A 1 17.63 6.70 21.37
CA MET A 1 17.22 5.63 20.43
C MET A 1 17.31 6.23 19.05
N SER A 2 18.15 5.73 18.17
CA SER A 2 18.17 6.19 16.77
C SER A 2 16.94 5.60 16.08
N LEU A 3 16.12 6.47 15.49
CA LEU A 3 15.06 6.08 14.58
C LEU A 3 15.70 5.25 13.46
N LYS A 4 15.31 4.00 13.29
CA LYS A 4 15.72 3.19 12.14
C LYS A 4 14.92 3.69 10.95
N GLU A 5 15.61 4.20 9.94
CA GLU A 5 15.01 4.45 8.63
C GLU A 5 14.69 3.09 8.00
N SER A 6 13.42 2.72 7.97
CA SER A 6 12.95 1.55 7.23
C SER A 6 12.66 1.97 5.80
N ASN A 7 13.59 1.71 4.89
CA ASN A 7 13.38 1.88 3.46
C ASN A 7 12.85 0.56 2.89
N GLU A 8 11.58 0.55 2.54
CA GLU A 8 10.91 -0.62 1.97
C GLU A 8 10.20 -0.25 0.66
N ILE A 9 10.14 -1.20 -0.26
CA ILE A 9 9.24 -1.15 -1.41
C ILE A 9 8.20 -2.26 -1.27
N THR A 10 6.96 -1.95 -1.67
CA THR A 10 5.86 -2.91 -1.72
C THR A 10 5.21 -2.84 -3.10
N VAL A 11 5.19 -3.97 -3.80
CA VAL A 11 4.80 -4.04 -5.21
C VAL A 11 3.71 -5.10 -5.40
N LYS A 12 2.72 -4.80 -6.26
CA LYS A 12 1.65 -5.75 -6.57
C LYS A 12 2.10 -6.78 -7.62
N ILE A 13 1.73 -8.05 -7.41
CA ILE A 13 1.96 -9.17 -8.33
C ILE A 13 0.93 -9.14 -9.47
N LYS A 14 1.36 -9.41 -10.73
CA LYS A 14 0.52 -9.38 -11.94
C LYS A 14 -0.20 -10.67 -12.27
N CYS A 15 0.27 -11.81 -11.78
CA CYS A 15 -0.28 -13.13 -12.09
C CYS A 15 -0.83 -13.82 -10.86
N GLU A 16 -1.43 -14.99 -11.05
CA GLU A 16 -1.89 -15.84 -9.96
C GLU A 16 -0.71 -16.30 -9.08
N LEU A 17 -0.93 -16.34 -7.77
CA LEU A 17 0.14 -16.57 -6.79
C LEU A 17 0.87 -17.90 -6.98
N ASN A 18 0.14 -18.97 -7.34
CA ASN A 18 0.76 -20.27 -7.61
C ASN A 18 1.70 -20.26 -8.84
N GLU A 19 1.37 -19.48 -9.86
CA GLU A 19 2.22 -19.23 -11.01
C GLU A 19 3.45 -18.41 -10.59
N PHE A 20 3.23 -17.37 -9.80
CA PHE A 20 4.30 -16.53 -9.28
C PHE A 20 5.35 -17.33 -8.50
N TYR A 21 4.92 -18.22 -7.60
CA TYR A 21 5.82 -19.11 -6.86
C TYR A 21 6.67 -20.01 -7.76
N LYS A 22 6.13 -20.48 -8.87
CA LYS A 22 6.90 -21.27 -9.86
C LYS A 22 7.99 -20.41 -10.50
N ILE A 23 7.62 -19.22 -10.99
CA ILE A 23 8.55 -18.28 -11.63
C ILE A 23 9.70 -17.91 -10.68
N VAL A 24 9.42 -17.56 -9.43
CA VAL A 24 10.45 -17.21 -8.44
C VAL A 24 11.41 -18.37 -8.19
N LYS A 25 10.89 -19.61 -8.11
CA LYS A 25 11.72 -20.83 -7.97
C LYS A 25 12.57 -21.09 -9.22
N GLU A 26 12.02 -20.94 -10.42
CA GLU A 26 12.75 -21.09 -11.70
C GLU A 26 13.87 -20.05 -11.84
N LYS A 27 13.68 -18.85 -11.28
CA LYS A 27 14.71 -17.81 -11.16
C LYS A 27 15.81 -18.16 -10.11
N GLY A 28 15.69 -19.28 -9.42
CA GLY A 28 16.69 -19.81 -8.49
C GLY A 28 16.55 -19.34 -7.04
N PHE A 29 15.43 -18.68 -6.67
CA PHE A 29 15.16 -18.31 -5.30
C PHE A 29 14.78 -19.53 -4.44
N LYS A 30 15.24 -19.53 -3.19
CA LYS A 30 14.95 -20.55 -2.18
C LYS A 30 14.13 -19.96 -1.06
N ILE A 31 13.21 -20.75 -0.51
CA ILE A 31 12.43 -20.35 0.66
C ILE A 31 13.33 -20.42 1.89
N ILE A 32 13.38 -19.33 2.65
CA ILE A 32 14.13 -19.24 3.90
C ILE A 32 13.24 -19.09 5.12
N ASP A 33 12.02 -18.56 4.97
CA ASP A 33 11.03 -18.51 6.05
C ASP A 33 9.59 -18.55 5.51
N LYS A 34 8.66 -18.93 6.41
CA LYS A 34 7.21 -18.89 6.20
C LYS A 34 6.52 -18.59 7.51
N PHE A 35 5.59 -17.63 7.47
CA PHE A 35 4.77 -17.30 8.63
C PHE A 35 3.37 -16.85 8.22
N SER A 36 2.43 -16.94 9.15
CA SER A 36 1.12 -16.33 9.02
C SER A 36 1.05 -15.14 9.96
N MET A 37 0.36 -14.09 9.54
CA MET A 37 0.12 -12.92 10.36
C MET A 37 -1.37 -12.58 10.39
N ASP A 38 -1.87 -12.27 11.60
CA ASP A 38 -3.23 -11.84 11.86
C ASP A 38 -3.18 -10.49 12.58
N ASP A 39 -3.42 -9.41 11.85
CA ASP A 39 -3.38 -8.04 12.35
C ASP A 39 -4.79 -7.48 12.52
N THR A 40 -5.18 -7.20 13.76
CA THR A 40 -6.43 -6.49 14.06
C THR A 40 -6.14 -5.04 14.44
N TYR A 41 -6.76 -4.10 13.72
CA TYR A 41 -6.55 -2.66 13.86
C TYR A 41 -7.64 -2.03 14.73
N PHE A 42 -7.21 -1.27 15.74
CA PHE A 42 -8.06 -0.54 16.66
C PHE A 42 -7.74 0.95 16.61
N ILE A 43 -8.75 1.80 16.70
CA ILE A 43 -8.61 3.27 16.80
C ILE A 43 -9.44 3.79 17.97
N PRO A 44 -9.14 4.99 18.50
CA PRO A 44 -10.00 5.63 19.49
C PRO A 44 -11.45 5.74 19.00
N GLU A 45 -12.42 5.50 19.89
CA GLU A 45 -13.85 5.41 19.53
C GLU A 45 -14.41 6.72 18.98
N GLU A 46 -13.89 7.87 19.44
CA GLU A 46 -14.25 9.20 18.98
C GLU A 46 -13.80 9.55 17.57
N VAL A 47 -12.92 8.74 16.95
CA VAL A 47 -12.47 8.97 15.58
C VAL A 47 -13.60 8.70 14.59
N ASP A 48 -14.03 9.75 13.90
CA ASP A 48 -15.08 9.68 12.88
C ASP A 48 -14.49 9.23 11.54
N LEU A 49 -14.83 8.00 11.14
CA LEU A 49 -14.32 7.38 9.91
C LEU A 49 -14.77 8.10 8.64
N ASP A 50 -15.84 8.89 8.70
CA ASP A 50 -16.41 9.58 7.53
C ASP A 50 -15.80 10.97 7.30
N LYS A 51 -15.17 11.55 8.33
CA LYS A 51 -14.64 12.91 8.29
C LYS A 51 -13.16 13.00 8.02
N ILE A 52 -12.40 11.94 8.23
CA ILE A 52 -10.94 11.94 8.05
C ILE A 52 -10.50 10.94 6.99
N ASN A 53 -9.36 11.19 6.37
CA ASN A 53 -8.83 10.29 5.35
C ASN A 53 -8.25 9.01 5.97
N THR A 54 -8.10 7.98 5.16
CA THR A 54 -7.63 6.65 5.58
C THR A 54 -6.26 6.68 6.24
N ARG A 55 -5.33 7.52 5.78
CA ARG A 55 -4.00 7.67 6.36
C ARG A 55 -4.05 8.24 7.78
N ASP A 56 -4.84 9.28 7.99
CA ASP A 56 -5.01 9.90 9.31
C ASP A 56 -5.73 8.96 10.29
N ILE A 57 -6.66 8.13 9.80
CA ILE A 57 -7.26 7.03 10.58
C ILE A 57 -6.16 6.07 11.04
N LEU A 58 -5.35 5.58 10.10
CA LEU A 58 -4.31 4.58 10.37
C LEU A 58 -3.15 5.11 11.20
N SER A 59 -2.88 6.42 11.18
CA SER A 59 -1.87 7.04 12.06
C SER A 59 -2.22 6.95 13.55
N LYS A 60 -3.49 6.72 13.87
CA LYS A 60 -4.01 6.54 15.24
C LYS A 60 -4.22 5.07 15.60
N ALA A 61 -3.91 4.16 14.69
CA ALA A 61 -4.23 2.75 14.86
C ALA A 61 -3.23 2.02 15.76
N VAL A 62 -3.76 1.30 16.73
CA VAL A 62 -3.07 0.28 17.51
C VAL A 62 -3.40 -1.08 16.92
N LEU A 63 -2.40 -1.91 16.70
CA LEU A 63 -2.55 -3.26 16.16
C LEU A 63 -2.45 -4.29 17.28
N VAL A 64 -3.37 -5.24 17.29
CA VAL A 64 -3.19 -6.50 18.00
C VAL A 64 -2.76 -7.52 16.96
N ARG A 65 -1.55 -8.06 17.13
CA ARG A 65 -0.84 -8.86 16.14
C ARG A 65 -0.55 -10.25 16.64
N ASP A 66 -0.86 -11.26 15.84
CA ASP A 66 -0.53 -12.66 16.06
C ASP A 66 0.31 -13.19 14.90
N ILE A 67 1.55 -13.58 15.15
CA ILE A 67 2.48 -14.09 14.14
C ILE A 67 2.80 -15.54 14.46
N ILE A 68 2.61 -16.42 13.49
CA ILE A 68 2.89 -17.86 13.61
C ILE A 68 3.93 -18.25 12.57
N GLY A 69 5.17 -18.49 13.00
CA GLY A 69 6.24 -19.00 12.16
C GLY A 69 5.98 -20.45 11.78
N LYS A 70 5.76 -20.72 10.48
CA LYS A 70 5.46 -22.07 9.98
C LYS A 70 6.69 -22.96 9.87
N MET A 71 7.88 -22.38 9.78
CA MET A 71 9.14 -23.13 9.77
C MET A 71 9.77 -23.22 11.15
N SER A 72 9.65 -22.16 11.95
CA SER A 72 10.23 -22.09 13.29
C SER A 72 9.33 -22.66 14.40
N ASN A 73 8.03 -22.87 14.11
CA ASN A 73 6.98 -23.19 15.11
C ASN A 73 6.88 -22.14 16.26
N ARG A 74 7.42 -20.96 16.05
CA ARG A 74 7.39 -19.86 17.02
C ARG A 74 6.12 -19.04 16.83
N ARG A 75 5.46 -18.68 17.94
CA ARG A 75 4.33 -17.75 17.93
C ARG A 75 4.69 -16.49 18.70
N THR A 76 4.41 -15.35 18.11
CA THR A 76 4.63 -14.03 18.72
C THR A 76 3.32 -13.27 18.74
N LYS A 77 2.92 -12.79 19.91
CA LYS A 77 1.68 -12.02 20.10
C LYS A 77 2.04 -10.64 20.62
N LEU A 78 1.60 -9.58 19.94
CA LEU A 78 2.01 -8.20 20.20
C LEU A 78 0.83 -7.23 20.21
N ILE A 79 0.96 -6.17 21.01
CA ILE A 79 0.33 -4.89 20.70
C ILE A 79 1.41 -4.02 20.05
N THR A 80 1.08 -3.47 18.88
CA THR A 80 2.01 -2.65 18.09
C THR A 80 1.39 -1.29 17.81
N PHE A 81 2.15 -0.22 18.06
CA PHE A 81 1.83 1.11 17.58
C PHE A 81 2.93 1.59 16.65
N LYS A 82 2.54 2.02 15.43
CA LYS A 82 3.48 2.45 14.39
C LYS A 82 3.43 3.98 14.25
N ILE A 83 4.57 4.62 14.46
CA ILE A 83 4.78 6.05 14.21
C ILE A 83 5.41 6.16 12.83
N LYS A 84 4.76 6.87 11.92
CA LYS A 84 5.24 7.07 10.54
C LYS A 84 5.37 8.54 10.24
N ASN A 85 6.52 8.95 9.72
CA ASN A 85 6.76 10.27 9.17
C ASN A 85 6.73 10.20 7.64
N PHE A 86 6.13 11.21 7.01
CA PHE A 86 5.92 11.25 5.57
C PHE A 86 6.62 12.47 4.98
N ASP A 87 7.10 12.35 3.73
CA ASP A 87 7.53 13.46 2.89
C ASP A 87 6.34 14.25 2.32
N GLU A 88 6.63 15.34 1.60
CA GLU A 88 5.62 16.18 0.95
C GLU A 88 4.81 15.40 -0.12
N SER A 89 5.38 14.35 -0.70
CA SER A 89 4.73 13.47 -1.69
C SER A 89 3.92 12.35 -1.02
N GLY A 90 3.97 12.24 0.32
CA GLY A 90 3.26 11.22 1.10
C GLY A 90 3.95 9.86 1.12
N ASN A 91 5.24 9.77 0.79
CA ASN A 91 6.02 8.57 1.01
C ASN A 91 6.50 8.48 2.46
N ILE A 92 6.71 7.26 2.97
CA ILE A 92 7.21 7.06 4.32
C ILE A 92 8.70 7.40 4.35
N LEU A 93 9.08 8.45 5.10
CA LEU A 93 10.48 8.82 5.34
C LEU A 93 11.12 7.90 6.35
N ASN A 94 10.42 7.64 7.45
CA ASN A 94 10.85 6.70 8.47
C ASN A 94 9.65 6.13 9.21
N GLN A 95 9.85 4.98 9.85
CA GLN A 95 8.86 4.30 10.64
C GLN A 95 9.50 3.81 11.93
N GLU A 96 8.82 4.03 13.06
CA GLU A 96 9.14 3.43 14.34
C GLU A 96 7.98 2.56 14.79
N ALA A 97 8.28 1.41 15.40
CA ALA A 97 7.28 0.54 15.99
C ALA A 97 7.52 0.39 17.49
N VAL A 98 6.52 0.72 18.28
CA VAL A 98 6.48 0.40 19.71
C VAL A 98 5.74 -0.94 19.85
N ASN A 99 6.45 -1.97 20.28
CA ASN A 99 5.92 -3.31 20.45
C ASN A 99 5.88 -3.70 21.93
N CYS A 100 4.75 -4.27 22.34
CA CYS A 100 4.58 -4.86 23.68
C CYS A 100 4.13 -6.31 23.52
N ASP A 101 4.87 -7.25 24.10
CA ASP A 101 4.47 -8.64 24.15
C ASP A 101 3.18 -8.82 24.97
N ILE A 102 2.29 -9.66 24.51
CA ILE A 102 1.04 -10.01 25.20
C ILE A 102 0.88 -11.52 25.32
N LEU A 103 0.18 -11.96 26.36
CA LEU A 103 -0.09 -13.38 26.61
C LEU A 103 -1.24 -13.89 25.73
N GLU A 104 -2.36 -13.14 25.72
CA GLU A 104 -3.57 -13.57 25.04
C GLU A 104 -4.14 -12.45 24.12
N ILE A 105 -4.37 -12.81 22.86
CA ILE A 105 -4.91 -11.91 21.83
C ILE A 105 -6.28 -11.36 22.23
N GLU A 106 -7.18 -12.23 22.68
CA GLU A 106 -8.55 -11.82 23.01
C GLU A 106 -8.62 -10.90 24.24
N ASP A 107 -7.72 -11.06 25.20
CA ASP A 107 -7.67 -10.18 26.37
C ASP A 107 -7.12 -8.79 26.01
N ALA A 108 -6.14 -8.72 25.11
CA ALA A 108 -5.66 -7.47 24.56
C ALA A 108 -6.77 -6.72 23.77
N LYS A 109 -7.55 -7.44 22.94
CA LYS A 109 -8.71 -6.85 22.23
C LYS A 109 -9.79 -6.36 23.20
N LYS A 110 -10.09 -7.09 24.26
CA LYS A 110 -11.04 -6.68 25.31
C LYS A 110 -10.54 -5.44 26.05
N LEU A 111 -9.25 -5.40 26.40
CA LEU A 111 -8.65 -4.24 27.05
C LEU A 111 -8.76 -2.98 26.19
N LEU A 112 -8.40 -3.06 24.90
CA LEU A 112 -8.52 -1.92 23.99
C LEU A 112 -9.97 -1.42 23.92
N LYS A 113 -10.95 -2.32 23.79
CA LYS A 113 -12.38 -1.93 23.81
C LYS A 113 -12.78 -1.29 25.12
N ALA A 114 -12.31 -1.81 26.26
CA ALA A 114 -12.63 -1.27 27.59
C ALA A 114 -12.07 0.14 27.84
N ILE A 115 -10.96 0.49 27.19
CA ILE A 115 -10.34 1.82 27.29
C ILE A 115 -10.74 2.78 26.17
N GLY A 116 -11.83 2.47 25.42
CA GLY A 116 -12.43 3.38 24.44
C GLY A 116 -11.84 3.27 23.03
N TYR A 117 -11.37 2.08 22.63
CA TYR A 117 -10.97 1.80 21.24
C TYR A 117 -12.00 0.91 20.54
N LYS A 118 -12.24 1.16 19.26
CA LYS A 118 -13.05 0.32 18.37
C LYS A 118 -12.20 -0.38 17.31
N GLU A 119 -12.57 -1.61 17.00
CA GLU A 119 -12.00 -2.37 15.89
C GLU A 119 -12.49 -1.82 14.56
N ILE A 120 -11.58 -1.60 13.60
CA ILE A 120 -11.91 -1.08 12.27
C ILE A 120 -11.64 -2.06 11.15
N MET A 121 -10.64 -2.91 11.28
CA MET A 121 -10.33 -3.96 10.30
C MET A 121 -9.46 -5.06 10.89
N ASN A 122 -9.48 -6.19 10.20
CA ASN A 122 -8.58 -7.31 10.42
C ASN A 122 -7.97 -7.72 9.08
N ILE A 123 -6.65 -7.82 9.03
CA ILE A 123 -5.88 -8.28 7.86
C ILE A 123 -5.18 -9.58 8.25
N LYS A 124 -5.44 -10.62 7.45
CA LYS A 124 -4.76 -11.91 7.58
C LYS A 124 -3.91 -12.14 6.34
N GLU A 125 -2.69 -12.57 6.54
CA GLU A 125 -1.78 -12.88 5.44
C GLU A 125 -0.92 -14.09 5.74
N ASP A 126 -0.53 -14.76 4.68
CA ASP A 126 0.47 -15.82 4.68
C ASP A 126 1.69 -15.34 3.91
N ASP A 127 2.82 -15.25 4.59
CA ASP A 127 4.05 -14.72 4.03
C ASP A 127 5.04 -15.85 3.75
N VAL A 128 5.70 -15.74 2.58
CA VAL A 128 6.80 -16.63 2.19
C VAL A 128 8.01 -15.78 1.85
N VAL A 129 9.06 -15.92 2.62
CA VAL A 129 10.33 -15.23 2.39
C VAL A 129 11.23 -16.06 1.49
N TYR A 130 11.67 -15.45 0.40
CA TYR A 130 12.60 -16.05 -0.55
C TYR A 130 13.94 -15.31 -0.52
N GLU A 131 15.00 -16.06 -0.79
CA GLU A 131 16.36 -15.52 -0.87
C GLU A 131 17.08 -16.10 -2.08
N LYS A 132 17.89 -15.26 -2.73
CA LYS A 132 18.87 -15.63 -3.76
C LYS A 132 20.06 -14.67 -3.72
N ASP A 133 21.27 -15.24 -3.58
CA ASP A 133 22.53 -14.48 -3.61
C ASP A 133 22.56 -13.28 -2.64
N GLY A 134 21.98 -13.46 -1.44
CA GLY A 134 21.87 -12.43 -0.41
C GLY A 134 20.74 -11.43 -0.63
N PHE A 135 19.95 -11.55 -1.71
CA PHE A 135 18.77 -10.73 -1.94
C PHE A 135 17.52 -11.43 -1.45
N GLN A 136 16.82 -10.79 -0.52
CA GLN A 136 15.60 -11.31 0.10
C GLN A 136 14.37 -10.53 -0.36
N LEU A 137 13.26 -11.25 -0.56
CA LEU A 137 11.94 -10.69 -0.81
C LEU A 137 10.86 -11.51 -0.08
N ALA A 138 9.87 -10.84 0.48
CA ALA A 138 8.70 -11.45 1.09
C ALA A 138 7.51 -11.40 0.15
N ILE A 139 6.91 -12.55 -0.16
CA ILE A 139 5.66 -12.64 -0.90
C ILE A 139 4.54 -12.72 0.11
N LYS A 140 3.59 -11.77 0.04
CA LYS A 140 2.45 -11.61 0.94
C LYS A 140 1.17 -12.07 0.25
N ASP A 141 0.57 -13.13 0.76
CA ASP A 141 -0.76 -13.62 0.36
C ASP A 141 -1.80 -13.02 1.31
N ILE A 142 -2.36 -11.87 0.96
CA ILE A 142 -3.36 -11.20 1.78
C ILE A 142 -4.72 -11.85 1.54
N LYS A 143 -5.31 -12.40 2.56
CA LYS A 143 -6.60 -13.07 2.48
C LYS A 143 -7.70 -12.11 2.05
N ASN A 144 -8.31 -12.38 0.89
CA ASN A 144 -9.29 -11.54 0.22
C ASN A 144 -8.76 -10.16 -0.22
N GLY A 145 -7.44 -10.02 -0.33
CA GLY A 145 -6.75 -8.82 -0.76
C GLY A 145 -5.88 -9.04 -1.99
N ASP A 146 -4.97 -8.10 -2.22
CA ASP A 146 -4.00 -8.19 -3.30
C ASP A 146 -2.77 -9.01 -2.86
N ASN A 147 -2.14 -9.73 -3.79
CA ASN A 147 -0.85 -10.38 -3.57
C ASN A 147 0.27 -9.36 -3.78
N LEU A 148 1.15 -9.23 -2.81
CA LEU A 148 2.21 -8.23 -2.81
C LEU A 148 3.59 -8.88 -2.65
N ILE A 149 4.62 -8.14 -3.05
CA ILE A 149 6.01 -8.38 -2.67
C ILE A 149 6.44 -7.22 -1.80
N GLU A 150 7.09 -7.51 -0.70
CA GLU A 150 7.74 -6.52 0.15
C GLU A 150 9.25 -6.80 0.20
N ILE A 151 10.05 -5.74 0.07
CA ILE A 151 11.50 -5.81 0.08
C ILE A 151 12.01 -4.66 0.95
N GLU A 152 12.80 -5.00 1.97
CA GLU A 152 13.32 -4.06 2.95
C GLU A 152 14.85 -3.92 2.81
N THR A 153 15.38 -2.72 3.04
CA THR A 153 16.83 -2.49 3.05
C THR A 153 17.52 -3.16 4.23
N GLU A 154 16.83 -3.37 5.35
CA GLU A 154 17.37 -4.06 6.53
C GLU A 154 17.81 -5.49 6.22
N GLU A 155 17.04 -6.19 5.39
CA GLU A 155 17.30 -7.56 4.96
C GLU A 155 18.28 -7.61 3.78
N ASN A 156 18.41 -6.50 3.05
CA ASN A 156 19.19 -6.36 1.82
C ASN A 156 20.31 -5.31 1.98
N LYS A 157 21.24 -5.55 2.87
CA LYS A 157 22.25 -4.57 3.34
C LYS A 157 23.13 -3.93 2.24
N GLU A 158 23.28 -4.58 1.09
CA GLU A 158 24.01 -4.04 -0.06
C GLU A 158 23.16 -3.10 -0.91
N LEU A 159 21.83 -3.13 -0.70
CA LEU A 159 20.81 -2.33 -1.40
C LEU A 159 20.21 -1.31 -0.42
N ASP A 160 21.03 -0.36 0.02
CA ASP A 160 20.74 0.58 1.10
C ASP A 160 19.85 1.77 0.70
N THR A 161 19.37 1.81 -0.55
CA THR A 161 18.46 2.85 -1.04
C THR A 161 17.28 2.27 -1.83
N ILE A 162 16.17 3.01 -1.85
CA ILE A 162 14.96 2.67 -2.61
C ILE A 162 15.27 2.47 -4.10
N GLU A 163 16.09 3.32 -4.69
CA GLU A 163 16.44 3.23 -6.12
C GLU A 163 17.19 1.92 -6.43
N LYS A 164 18.06 1.47 -5.52
CA LYS A 164 18.75 0.18 -5.67
C LYS A 164 17.77 -1.00 -5.54
N LEU A 165 16.81 -0.95 -4.61
CA LEU A 165 15.78 -1.97 -4.49
C LEU A 165 14.90 -2.03 -5.76
N ILE A 166 14.44 -0.88 -6.26
CA ILE A 166 13.63 -0.79 -7.49
C ILE A 166 14.42 -1.32 -8.70
N LYS A 167 15.68 -0.94 -8.83
CA LYS A 167 16.54 -1.46 -9.90
C LYS A 167 16.67 -2.97 -9.80
N LYS A 168 16.98 -3.49 -8.62
CA LYS A 168 17.19 -4.93 -8.39
C LYS A 168 15.94 -5.75 -8.70
N ILE A 169 14.76 -5.33 -8.22
CA ILE A 169 13.53 -6.09 -8.48
C ILE A 169 13.17 -6.11 -9.96
N ASN A 170 13.44 -5.04 -10.71
CA ASN A 170 13.20 -4.98 -12.15
C ASN A 170 14.18 -5.87 -12.94
N GLU A 171 15.44 -5.98 -12.50
CA GLU A 171 16.44 -6.87 -13.12
C GLU A 171 16.09 -8.35 -12.99
N ILE A 172 15.26 -8.73 -12.02
CA ILE A 172 14.85 -10.13 -11.82
C ILE A 172 13.82 -10.56 -12.88
N GLU A 173 13.12 -9.60 -13.51
CA GLU A 173 12.13 -9.86 -14.56
C GLU A 173 11.01 -10.82 -14.09
N ILE A 174 10.42 -10.56 -12.93
CA ILE A 174 9.24 -11.25 -12.42
C ILE A 174 7.97 -10.46 -12.73
N PRO A 175 6.78 -11.08 -12.82
CA PRO A 175 5.53 -10.43 -13.21
C PRO A 175 4.96 -9.55 -12.09
N ILE A 176 5.40 -8.30 -12.04
CA ILE A 176 4.96 -7.27 -11.09
C ILE A 176 4.43 -6.03 -11.79
N TYR A 177 3.60 -5.25 -11.11
CA TYR A 177 3.23 -3.91 -11.56
C TYR A 177 4.37 -2.93 -11.25
N THR A 178 4.79 -2.16 -12.26
CA THR A 178 5.93 -1.23 -12.15
C THR A 178 5.52 0.24 -12.13
N ASP A 179 4.24 0.51 -12.03
CA ASP A 179 3.63 1.84 -11.91
C ASP A 179 3.54 2.34 -10.46
N ASN A 180 3.65 1.43 -9.47
CA ASN A 180 3.65 1.77 -8.06
C ASN A 180 4.52 0.81 -7.24
N TYR A 181 5.61 1.33 -6.68
CA TYR A 181 6.52 0.59 -5.78
C TYR A 181 6.24 0.84 -4.30
N PHE A 182 5.17 1.55 -3.96
CA PHE A 182 4.82 1.94 -2.60
C PHE A 182 3.38 1.63 -2.27
N VAL A 183 2.94 0.40 -2.55
CA VAL A 183 1.58 -0.03 -2.23
C VAL A 183 1.39 -0.05 -0.71
N LYS A 184 0.46 0.74 -0.22
CA LYS A 184 0.16 0.83 1.22
C LYS A 184 -0.96 -0.13 1.59
N LYS A 185 -0.59 -1.37 1.89
CA LYS A 185 -1.50 -2.49 2.20
C LYS A 185 -2.67 -2.09 3.11
N ALA A 186 -2.37 -1.49 4.26
CA ALA A 186 -3.40 -1.13 5.24
C ALA A 186 -4.35 -0.03 4.73
N GLU A 187 -3.84 0.95 3.96
CA GLU A 187 -4.70 2.00 3.37
C GLU A 187 -5.65 1.39 2.34
N VAL A 188 -5.13 0.50 1.47
CA VAL A 188 -5.93 -0.20 0.45
C VAL A 188 -7.04 -1.05 1.10
N GLU A 189 -6.69 -1.83 2.12
CA GLU A 189 -7.66 -2.71 2.79
C GLU A 189 -8.72 -1.93 3.59
N LEU A 190 -8.33 -0.81 4.21
CA LEU A 190 -9.28 0.05 4.91
C LEU A 190 -10.21 0.78 3.93
N ASP A 191 -9.69 1.32 2.82
CA ASP A 191 -10.49 1.96 1.78
C ASP A 191 -11.53 1.01 1.19
N LYS A 192 -11.16 -0.25 0.91
CA LYS A 192 -12.11 -1.30 0.47
C LYS A 192 -13.25 -1.51 1.47
N ARG A 193 -12.93 -1.58 2.78
CA ARG A 193 -13.92 -1.82 3.84
C ARG A 193 -14.86 -0.65 4.07
N LEU A 194 -14.36 0.55 4.01
CA LEU A 194 -15.16 1.75 4.26
C LEU A 194 -16.01 2.15 3.05
N ASN A 195 -15.92 1.45 1.92
CA ASN A 195 -16.55 1.83 0.65
C ASN A 195 -16.30 3.28 0.25
N LYS A 196 -15.31 3.93 0.88
CA LYS A 196 -15.07 5.36 0.74
C LYS A 196 -14.57 5.75 -0.64
N ARG A 197 -14.12 4.77 -1.45
CA ARG A 197 -13.53 5.06 -2.77
C ARG A 197 -13.86 4.05 -3.87
N THR A 198 -14.47 2.90 -3.56
CA THR A 198 -14.89 1.93 -4.58
C THR A 198 -16.16 2.32 -5.31
N ASN A 199 -16.95 3.26 -4.77
CA ASN A 199 -18.11 3.89 -5.45
C ASN A 199 -17.83 5.30 -5.97
N LYS A 200 -16.66 5.88 -5.79
CA LYS A 200 -16.14 6.75 -6.84
C LYS A 200 -15.65 5.81 -7.92
N GLU A 201 -16.50 5.51 -8.89
CA GLU A 201 -16.02 5.35 -10.26
C GLU A 201 -14.86 6.32 -10.35
N ARG A 202 -13.65 5.85 -10.67
CA ARG A 202 -12.55 6.78 -10.95
C ARG A 202 -13.06 7.57 -12.13
N GLU A 203 -13.64 8.74 -11.87
CA GLU A 203 -14.05 9.66 -12.90
C GLU A 203 -12.77 9.99 -13.66
N LYS A 204 -12.60 9.27 -14.75
CA LYS A 204 -11.46 9.48 -15.62
C LYS A 204 -11.71 10.78 -16.35
N SER A 205 -10.88 11.78 -16.10
CA SER A 205 -10.90 13.02 -16.86
C SER A 205 -9.88 12.95 -17.98
N CYS A 206 -10.31 13.22 -19.18
CA CYS A 206 -9.46 13.33 -20.36
C CYS A 206 -9.49 14.75 -20.90
N GLY A 207 -8.38 15.22 -21.44
CA GLY A 207 -8.25 16.56 -21.98
C GLY A 207 -7.08 16.69 -22.94
N CYS A 208 -6.90 17.87 -23.52
CA CYS A 208 -5.84 18.15 -24.47
C CYS A 208 -4.99 19.36 -24.06
N ILE A 209 -3.72 19.33 -24.43
CA ILE A 209 -2.86 20.50 -24.43
C ILE A 209 -2.93 21.12 -25.84
N ILE A 210 -3.57 22.27 -25.96
CA ILE A 210 -3.70 22.96 -27.22
C ILE A 210 -2.60 24.00 -27.33
N THR A 211 -1.83 23.94 -28.42
CA THR A 211 -0.71 24.87 -28.68
C THR A 211 -0.89 25.58 -30.01
N LYS A 212 -0.56 26.86 -30.06
CA LYS A 212 -0.47 27.64 -31.27
C LYS A 212 0.65 28.68 -31.14
N GLU A 213 1.58 28.77 -32.11
CA GLU A 213 2.66 29.75 -32.16
C GLU A 213 3.44 29.85 -30.84
N ASN A 214 3.88 28.70 -30.28
CA ASN A 214 4.57 28.59 -29.00
C ASN A 214 3.76 29.08 -27.77
N LYS A 215 2.45 29.22 -27.90
CA LYS A 215 1.54 29.52 -26.78
C LYS A 215 0.70 28.29 -26.45
N VAL A 216 0.32 28.21 -25.18
CA VAL A 216 -0.55 27.13 -24.66
C VAL A 216 -1.89 27.75 -24.27
N LEU A 217 -3.00 27.11 -24.64
CA LEU A 217 -4.34 27.52 -24.21
C LEU A 217 -4.56 27.02 -22.76
N LEU A 218 -4.93 27.96 -21.89
CA LEU A 218 -5.43 27.66 -20.55
C LEU A 218 -6.84 28.27 -20.43
N ILE A 219 -7.71 27.52 -19.75
CA ILE A 219 -9.07 27.98 -19.42
C ILE A 219 -9.16 28.29 -17.93
N LYS A 220 -9.98 29.29 -17.58
CA LYS A 220 -10.26 29.65 -16.20
C LYS A 220 -11.48 28.86 -15.73
N GLN A 221 -11.27 27.91 -14.86
CA GLN A 221 -12.34 27.08 -14.31
C GLN A 221 -13.22 27.89 -13.34
N THR A 222 -14.45 27.45 -13.13
CA THR A 222 -15.45 28.10 -12.26
C THR A 222 -14.98 28.34 -10.83
N LYS A 223 -14.07 27.49 -10.33
CA LYS A 223 -13.42 27.62 -9.00
C LYS A 223 -12.23 28.59 -8.99
N GLY A 224 -11.95 29.28 -10.10
CA GLY A 224 -10.97 30.37 -10.18
C GLY A 224 -9.53 29.97 -10.52
N HIS A 225 -9.19 28.70 -10.66
CA HIS A 225 -7.87 28.26 -11.10
C HIS A 225 -7.80 28.08 -12.62
N TRP A 226 -6.58 28.21 -13.17
CA TRP A 226 -6.31 28.00 -14.59
C TRP A 226 -5.89 26.55 -14.83
N GLY A 227 -6.39 25.95 -15.92
CA GLY A 227 -6.06 24.58 -16.30
C GLY A 227 -6.20 24.33 -17.79
N PHE A 228 -5.84 23.14 -18.23
CA PHE A 228 -6.10 22.68 -19.59
C PHE A 228 -7.58 22.28 -19.75
N PRO A 229 -8.17 22.40 -20.96
CA PRO A 229 -9.48 21.86 -21.26
C PRO A 229 -9.55 20.37 -20.95
N LYS A 230 -10.47 19.95 -20.09
CA LYS A 230 -10.65 18.56 -19.67
C LYS A 230 -11.97 18.33 -18.98
N GLY A 231 -12.54 17.15 -19.13
CA GLY A 231 -13.70 16.71 -18.37
C GLY A 231 -13.81 15.21 -18.26
N HIS A 232 -14.90 14.74 -17.69
CA HIS A 232 -15.11 13.35 -17.37
C HIS A 232 -15.47 12.52 -18.60
N VAL A 233 -14.96 11.28 -18.66
CA VAL A 233 -15.33 10.29 -19.68
C VAL A 233 -16.80 9.93 -19.48
N GLU A 234 -17.62 10.12 -20.51
CA GLU A 234 -19.01 9.69 -20.51
C GLU A 234 -19.15 8.21 -20.91
N LYS A 235 -20.35 7.65 -20.63
CA LYS A 235 -20.63 6.26 -20.94
C LYS A 235 -20.45 6.03 -22.45
N ASP A 236 -19.67 4.98 -22.77
CA ASP A 236 -19.36 4.55 -24.14
C ASP A 236 -18.39 5.46 -24.93
N GLU A 237 -17.77 6.47 -24.29
CA GLU A 237 -16.72 7.29 -24.88
C GLU A 237 -15.32 6.68 -24.70
N THR A 238 -14.50 6.82 -25.70
CA THR A 238 -13.04 6.61 -25.59
C THR A 238 -12.37 7.87 -25.02
N GLU A 239 -11.16 7.70 -24.48
CA GLU A 239 -10.36 8.82 -23.94
C GLU A 239 -10.14 9.95 -24.94
N ILE A 240 -9.97 9.61 -26.22
CA ILE A 240 -9.75 10.56 -27.31
C ILE A 240 -11.05 11.31 -27.64
N GLU A 241 -12.18 10.61 -27.69
CA GLU A 241 -13.49 11.22 -27.93
C GLU A 241 -13.86 12.19 -26.81
N THR A 242 -13.66 11.80 -25.55
CA THR A 242 -13.84 12.70 -24.38
C THR A 242 -12.97 13.96 -24.52
N ALA A 243 -11.67 13.79 -24.78
CA ALA A 243 -10.77 14.93 -24.90
C ALA A 243 -11.15 15.89 -26.03
N ILE A 244 -11.64 15.36 -27.16
CA ILE A 244 -12.12 16.17 -28.29
C ILE A 244 -13.44 16.90 -27.94
N ARG A 245 -14.38 16.23 -27.27
CA ARG A 245 -15.64 16.83 -26.82
C ARG A 245 -15.39 17.97 -25.85
N GLU A 246 -14.62 17.71 -24.79
CA GLU A 246 -14.31 18.71 -23.76
C GLU A 246 -13.59 19.94 -24.31
N VAL A 247 -12.65 19.75 -25.24
CA VAL A 247 -12.02 20.88 -25.95
C VAL A 247 -13.06 21.74 -26.72
N LYS A 248 -14.03 21.10 -27.39
CA LYS A 248 -15.07 21.82 -28.13
C LYS A 248 -16.07 22.53 -27.21
N GLU A 249 -16.32 22.02 -26.02
CA GLU A 249 -17.25 22.60 -25.05
C GLU A 249 -16.64 23.77 -24.29
N GLU A 250 -15.31 23.70 -24.02
CA GLU A 250 -14.61 24.64 -23.16
C GLU A 250 -13.81 25.71 -23.93
N THR A 251 -13.75 25.67 -25.29
CA THR A 251 -13.00 26.61 -26.14
C THR A 251 -13.83 27.18 -27.29
#